data_12a44d3a51ef319944df1a3d5d433b29
#
_entry.id   12a44d3a51ef319944df1a3d5d433b29
#
_cell.length_a   1.000
_cell.length_b   1.000
_cell.length_c   1.000
_cell.angle_alpha   90.00
_cell.angle_beta   90.00
_cell.angle_gamma   90.00
#
_symmetry.space_group_name_H-M   'P 1'
#
loop_
_entity.id
_entity.type
_entity.pdbx_description
1 polymer ?
#
loop_
_entity_poly.entity_id
_entity_poly.type
_entity_poly.pdbx_seq_one_letter_code
_entity_poly.pdbx_strand_id
1 'polypeptide(L)'
;QGVDNIFEVDTVQNIMKKISEISGAKYHEDAQKDVSLRVITDHVRSATFMIGDGVIPSNNGRGYVLRRLIRRACRHGRLLGVNEPFLYKVCDTVIHENHVAYPELADKAELIKKIILSEEESFGKTIDAGLAMLDEYISKLDGNVFSGEDAFKLNDTFGFPLDLTKDILEEKGITVDEDKFNALLAAQKATARAARKDAGADAWKGNSVKINASATDFVGYTDFACDAKVLAIVNADGELVDLSLIHISEPTRRS
;
A
#
# COMPACT_ATOMS: atom_id res chain seq x y z
N GLN A 1 28.37 7.37 -3.78
CA GLN A 1 29.00 6.31 -4.56
C GLN A 1 29.44 6.79 -5.96
N GLY A 2 29.07 8.00 -6.39
CA GLY A 2 29.46 8.57 -7.69
C GLY A 2 28.77 7.94 -8.91
N VAL A 3 27.58 7.39 -8.73
CA VAL A 3 26.74 6.86 -9.80
C VAL A 3 25.61 7.84 -10.14
N ASP A 4 25.22 7.91 -11.42
CA ASP A 4 24.21 8.84 -11.90
C ASP A 4 22.76 8.37 -11.69
N ASN A 5 22.58 7.08 -11.41
CA ASN A 5 21.27 6.46 -11.26
C ASN A 5 21.20 5.69 -9.93
N ILE A 6 20.10 5.89 -9.18
CA ILE A 6 19.89 5.20 -7.91
C ILE A 6 19.84 3.68 -8.05
N PHE A 7 19.43 3.18 -9.20
CA PHE A 7 19.42 1.73 -9.46
C PHE A 7 20.80 1.12 -9.65
N GLU A 8 21.87 1.94 -9.76
CA GLU A 8 23.27 1.49 -9.83
C GLU A 8 23.94 1.48 -8.45
N VAL A 9 23.25 1.91 -7.39
CA VAL A 9 23.75 1.86 -6.02
C VAL A 9 23.83 0.40 -5.54
N ASP A 10 24.93 0.03 -4.87
CA ASP A 10 25.25 -1.37 -4.48
C ASP A 10 24.09 -2.07 -3.77
N THR A 11 23.50 -1.42 -2.75
CA THR A 11 22.41 -1.98 -1.97
C THR A 11 21.15 -2.20 -2.82
N VAL A 12 20.86 -1.32 -3.78
CA VAL A 12 19.74 -1.43 -4.72
C VAL A 12 20.01 -2.52 -5.76
N GLN A 13 21.26 -2.61 -6.25
CA GLN A 13 21.69 -3.67 -7.15
C GLN A 13 21.59 -5.06 -6.51
N ASN A 14 21.88 -5.20 -5.22
CA ASN A 14 21.73 -6.48 -4.53
C ASN A 14 20.26 -6.94 -4.46
N ILE A 15 19.31 -6.01 -4.25
CA ILE A 15 17.88 -6.31 -4.32
C ILE A 15 17.50 -6.74 -5.75
N MET A 16 17.97 -6.00 -6.76
CA MET A 16 17.68 -6.29 -8.17
C MET A 16 18.28 -7.65 -8.60
N LYS A 17 19.48 -8.00 -8.15
CA LYS A 17 20.10 -9.31 -8.38
C LYS A 17 19.23 -10.44 -7.83
N LYS A 18 18.65 -10.25 -6.64
CA LYS A 18 17.73 -11.24 -6.07
C LYS A 18 16.50 -11.47 -6.95
N ILE A 19 15.94 -10.39 -7.51
CA ILE A 19 14.82 -10.49 -8.46
C ILE A 19 15.27 -11.19 -9.75
N SER A 20 16.46 -10.87 -10.25
CA SER A 20 17.06 -11.51 -11.42
C SER A 20 17.28 -13.02 -11.23
N GLU A 21 17.75 -13.44 -10.05
CA GLU A 21 17.90 -14.87 -9.71
C GLU A 21 16.55 -15.62 -9.76
N ILE A 22 15.47 -14.98 -9.31
CA ILE A 22 14.14 -15.59 -9.26
C ILE A 22 13.51 -15.63 -10.66
N SER A 23 13.65 -14.56 -11.44
CA SER A 23 12.98 -14.39 -12.73
C SER A 23 13.79 -14.90 -13.91
N GLY A 24 15.11 -15.06 -13.77
CA GLY A 24 16.03 -15.33 -14.86
C GLY A 24 16.31 -14.12 -15.78
N ALA A 25 15.68 -12.95 -15.51
CA ALA A 25 15.92 -11.73 -16.26
C ALA A 25 17.23 -11.07 -15.82
N LYS A 26 17.99 -10.48 -16.74
CA LYS A 26 19.21 -9.76 -16.42
C LYS A 26 19.08 -8.31 -16.77
N TYR A 27 19.54 -7.46 -15.86
CA TYR A 27 19.54 -6.02 -16.03
C TYR A 27 20.52 -5.60 -17.12
N HIS A 28 20.13 -4.63 -17.95
CA HIS A 28 20.83 -4.14 -19.14
C HIS A 28 20.84 -5.08 -20.37
N GLU A 29 20.07 -6.18 -20.37
CA GLU A 29 19.93 -7.02 -21.57
C GLU A 29 18.70 -6.67 -22.41
N ASP A 30 17.62 -6.16 -21.76
CA ASP A 30 16.34 -5.86 -22.42
C ASP A 30 15.67 -4.65 -21.75
N ALA A 31 15.39 -3.59 -22.51
CA ALA A 31 14.85 -2.34 -21.98
C ALA A 31 13.49 -2.48 -21.27
N GLN A 32 12.62 -3.40 -21.73
CA GLN A 32 11.32 -3.62 -21.08
C GLN A 32 11.47 -4.45 -19.80
N LYS A 33 12.37 -5.44 -19.80
CA LYS A 33 12.69 -6.19 -18.59
C LYS A 33 13.39 -5.30 -17.56
N ASP A 34 14.23 -4.36 -17.99
CA ASP A 34 14.87 -3.38 -17.12
C ASP A 34 13.85 -2.50 -16.40
N VAL A 35 12.80 -2.06 -17.10
CA VAL A 35 11.69 -1.33 -16.46
C VAL A 35 11.06 -2.19 -15.37
N SER A 36 10.76 -3.46 -15.67
CA SER A 36 10.13 -4.37 -14.70
C SER A 36 11.05 -4.63 -13.50
N LEU A 37 12.34 -4.86 -13.71
CA LEU A 37 13.32 -5.04 -12.64
C LEU A 37 13.41 -3.82 -11.72
N ARG A 38 13.46 -2.61 -12.30
CA ARG A 38 13.48 -1.35 -11.54
C ARG A 38 12.19 -1.15 -10.74
N VAL A 39 11.03 -1.35 -11.36
CA VAL A 39 9.73 -1.21 -10.68
C VAL A 39 9.61 -2.17 -9.49
N ILE A 40 9.96 -3.44 -9.68
CA ILE A 40 9.89 -4.42 -8.59
C ILE A 40 10.84 -4.03 -7.47
N THR A 41 12.08 -3.66 -7.81
CA THR A 41 13.12 -3.26 -6.82
C THR A 41 12.66 -2.08 -5.97
N ASP A 42 12.18 -1.01 -6.60
CA ASP A 42 11.68 0.18 -5.92
C ASP A 42 10.47 -0.14 -5.04
N HIS A 43 9.50 -0.87 -5.59
CA HIS A 43 8.23 -1.12 -4.91
C HIS A 43 8.38 -2.11 -3.75
N VAL A 44 9.17 -3.17 -3.87
CA VAL A 44 9.40 -4.09 -2.76
C VAL A 44 10.19 -3.43 -1.64
N ARG A 45 11.17 -2.59 -1.97
CA ARG A 45 11.90 -1.80 -0.99
C ARG A 45 10.95 -0.87 -0.23
N SER A 46 10.18 -0.07 -0.95
CA SER A 46 9.19 0.84 -0.36
C SER A 46 8.16 0.11 0.49
N ALA A 47 7.62 -1.02 0.01
CA ALA A 47 6.65 -1.83 0.76
C ALA A 47 7.24 -2.38 2.07
N THR A 48 8.48 -2.86 2.04
CA THR A 48 9.18 -3.37 3.23
C THR A 48 9.28 -2.30 4.32
N PHE A 49 9.70 -1.08 3.97
CA PHE A 49 9.78 0.04 4.91
C PHE A 49 8.42 0.48 5.42
N MET A 50 7.43 0.64 4.52
CA MET A 50 6.08 1.04 4.93
C MET A 50 5.46 0.06 5.93
N ILE A 51 5.66 -1.24 5.75
CA ILE A 51 5.17 -2.25 6.70
C ILE A 51 5.98 -2.20 7.99
N GLY A 52 7.29 -2.03 7.90
CA GLY A 52 8.16 -1.78 9.06
C GLY A 52 7.68 -0.62 9.92
N ASP A 53 7.16 0.44 9.29
CA ASP A 53 6.55 1.61 9.95
C ASP A 53 5.09 1.38 10.38
N GLY A 54 4.57 0.15 10.27
CA GLY A 54 3.24 -0.22 10.75
C GLY A 54 2.10 0.06 9.76
N VAL A 55 2.38 0.34 8.48
CA VAL A 55 1.35 0.46 7.45
C VAL A 55 0.88 -0.94 7.04
N ILE A 56 -0.43 -1.16 7.00
CA ILE A 56 -1.05 -2.42 6.56
C ILE A 56 -1.83 -2.16 5.27
N PRO A 57 -1.77 -3.07 4.26
CA PRO A 57 -2.55 -2.94 3.03
C PRO A 57 -4.04 -2.77 3.31
N SER A 58 -4.65 -1.76 2.69
CA SER A 58 -6.08 -1.45 2.88
C SER A 58 -6.67 -0.78 1.64
N ASN A 59 -7.98 -0.48 1.66
CA ASN A 59 -8.66 0.19 0.55
C ASN A 59 -8.59 1.72 0.63
N ASN A 60 -7.98 2.28 1.67
CA ASN A 60 -7.96 3.74 1.90
C ASN A 60 -6.61 4.20 2.44
N GLY A 61 -6.30 5.49 2.23
CA GLY A 61 -5.15 6.17 2.81
C GLY A 61 -3.81 5.53 2.48
N ARG A 62 -2.90 5.50 3.44
CA ARG A 62 -1.54 4.95 3.26
C ARG A 62 -1.54 3.46 2.90
N GLY A 63 -2.46 2.69 3.47
CA GLY A 63 -2.58 1.26 3.17
C GLY A 63 -3.02 0.99 1.73
N TYR A 64 -3.79 1.88 1.11
CA TYR A 64 -4.11 1.79 -0.33
C TYR A 64 -2.85 1.98 -1.19
N VAL A 65 -2.01 2.94 -0.85
CA VAL A 65 -0.73 3.17 -1.56
C VAL A 65 0.14 1.92 -1.46
N LEU A 66 0.31 1.35 -0.27
CA LEU A 66 1.06 0.13 -0.06
C LEU A 66 0.52 -1.04 -0.90
N ARG A 67 -0.80 -1.26 -0.87
CA ARG A 67 -1.46 -2.29 -1.68
C ARG A 67 -1.18 -2.11 -3.17
N ARG A 68 -1.26 -0.88 -3.67
CA ARG A 68 -0.98 -0.54 -5.06
C ARG A 68 0.46 -0.87 -5.45
N LEU A 69 1.44 -0.53 -4.61
CA LEU A 69 2.85 -0.85 -4.86
C LEU A 69 3.07 -2.36 -4.97
N ILE A 70 2.53 -3.15 -4.03
CA ILE A 70 2.67 -4.61 -4.05
C ILE A 70 2.04 -5.19 -5.33
N ARG A 71 0.82 -4.79 -5.67
CA ARG A 71 0.12 -5.30 -6.86
C ARG A 71 0.81 -4.93 -8.17
N ARG A 72 1.36 -3.73 -8.25
CA ARG A 72 2.14 -3.30 -9.41
C ARG A 72 3.43 -4.13 -9.54
N ALA A 73 4.13 -4.38 -8.43
CA ALA A 73 5.28 -5.27 -8.41
C ALA A 73 4.91 -6.72 -8.83
N CYS A 74 3.77 -7.25 -8.37
CA CYS A 74 3.26 -8.56 -8.81
C CYS A 74 3.03 -8.62 -10.33
N ARG A 75 2.39 -7.59 -10.92
CA ARG A 75 2.21 -7.52 -12.39
C ARG A 75 3.56 -7.56 -13.11
N HIS A 76 4.52 -6.75 -12.68
CA HIS A 76 5.84 -6.75 -13.30
C HIS A 76 6.57 -8.09 -13.13
N GLY A 77 6.32 -8.81 -12.03
CA GLY A 77 6.77 -10.19 -11.86
C GLY A 77 6.19 -11.11 -12.94
N ARG A 78 4.88 -10.99 -13.25
CA ARG A 78 4.24 -11.74 -14.36
C ARG A 78 4.88 -11.42 -15.72
N LEU A 79 5.21 -10.16 -15.98
CA LEU A 79 5.92 -9.75 -17.21
C LEU A 79 7.33 -10.35 -17.32
N LEU A 80 7.98 -10.64 -16.18
CA LEU A 80 9.25 -11.36 -16.12
C LEU A 80 9.09 -12.89 -16.11
N GLY A 81 7.85 -13.42 -16.19
CA GLY A 81 7.57 -14.85 -16.20
C GLY A 81 7.46 -15.51 -14.82
N VAL A 82 7.45 -14.72 -13.73
CA VAL A 82 7.32 -15.26 -12.36
C VAL A 82 5.83 -15.43 -12.03
N ASN A 83 5.38 -16.68 -11.91
CA ASN A 83 3.97 -17.00 -11.66
C ASN A 83 3.65 -17.29 -10.18
N GLU A 84 4.66 -17.54 -9.38
CA GLU A 84 4.53 -17.82 -7.94
C GLU A 84 4.77 -16.56 -7.11
N PRO A 85 4.26 -16.48 -5.86
CA PRO A 85 4.62 -15.42 -4.95
C PRO A 85 6.13 -15.38 -4.70
N PHE A 86 6.73 -14.21 -4.81
CA PHE A 86 8.18 -14.06 -4.74
C PHE A 86 8.65 -12.77 -4.01
N LEU A 87 7.83 -11.74 -3.93
CA LEU A 87 8.21 -10.46 -3.32
C LEU A 87 8.61 -10.64 -1.86
N TYR A 88 7.93 -11.52 -1.14
CA TYR A 88 8.28 -11.84 0.25
C TYR A 88 9.69 -12.42 0.41
N LYS A 89 10.21 -13.11 -0.62
CA LYS A 89 11.60 -13.63 -0.64
C LYS A 89 12.61 -12.51 -0.89
N VAL A 90 12.22 -11.50 -1.67
CA VAL A 90 13.06 -10.34 -1.95
C VAL A 90 13.18 -9.44 -0.72
N CYS A 91 12.15 -9.42 0.16
CA CYS A 91 12.18 -8.65 1.41
C CYS A 91 13.36 -9.01 2.31
N ASP A 92 13.78 -10.27 2.36
CA ASP A 92 14.95 -10.67 3.15
C ASP A 92 16.22 -9.93 2.69
N THR A 93 16.37 -9.74 1.38
CA THR A 93 17.50 -8.94 0.84
C THR A 93 17.33 -7.46 1.18
N VAL A 94 16.13 -6.90 1.08
CA VAL A 94 15.88 -5.50 1.47
C VAL A 94 16.24 -5.27 2.94
N ILE A 95 15.81 -6.16 3.83
CA ILE A 95 16.11 -6.08 5.26
C ILE A 95 17.61 -6.22 5.49
N HIS A 96 18.26 -7.19 4.85
CA HIS A 96 19.70 -7.41 4.97
C HIS A 96 20.52 -6.18 4.55
N GLU A 97 20.18 -5.55 3.43
CA GLU A 97 20.90 -4.38 2.92
C GLU A 97 20.71 -3.12 3.78
N ASN A 98 19.67 -3.07 4.59
CA ASN A 98 19.31 -1.87 5.36
C ASN A 98 19.40 -2.05 6.89
N HIS A 99 19.67 -3.26 7.41
CA HIS A 99 19.61 -3.56 8.85
C HIS A 99 20.57 -2.74 9.72
N VAL A 100 21.69 -2.27 9.18
CA VAL A 100 22.66 -1.46 9.94
C VAL A 100 22.07 -0.09 10.26
N ALA A 101 21.37 0.51 9.31
CA ALA A 101 20.75 1.82 9.49
C ALA A 101 19.34 1.73 10.09
N TYR A 102 18.66 0.59 9.91
CA TYR A 102 17.27 0.35 10.32
C TYR A 102 17.14 -1.05 10.97
N PRO A 103 17.72 -1.24 12.17
CA PRO A 103 17.73 -2.55 12.84
C PRO A 103 16.32 -3.08 13.15
N GLU A 104 15.33 -2.21 13.35
CA GLU A 104 13.93 -2.56 13.59
C GLU A 104 13.28 -3.34 12.44
N LEU A 105 13.81 -3.26 11.23
CA LEU A 105 13.33 -4.07 10.10
C LEU A 105 13.60 -5.56 10.33
N ALA A 106 14.74 -5.90 10.94
CA ALA A 106 15.09 -7.28 11.27
C ALA A 106 14.14 -7.86 12.33
N ASP A 107 13.78 -7.08 13.35
CA ASP A 107 12.85 -7.49 14.41
C ASP A 107 11.45 -7.78 13.85
N LYS A 108 11.07 -7.10 12.77
CA LYS A 108 9.75 -7.20 12.12
C LYS A 108 9.75 -8.07 10.85
N ALA A 109 10.86 -8.74 10.52
CA ALA A 109 11.05 -9.45 9.26
C ALA A 109 9.92 -10.45 8.95
N GLU A 110 9.54 -11.29 9.91
CA GLU A 110 8.48 -12.29 9.73
C GLU A 110 7.10 -11.63 9.51
N LEU A 111 6.81 -10.53 10.20
CA LEU A 111 5.58 -9.77 10.01
C LEU A 111 5.53 -9.16 8.61
N ILE A 112 6.62 -8.53 8.18
CA ILE A 112 6.73 -7.89 6.85
C ILE A 112 6.50 -8.94 5.75
N LYS A 113 7.21 -10.06 5.80
CA LYS A 113 7.08 -11.14 4.82
C LYS A 113 5.67 -11.71 4.78
N LYS A 114 5.07 -11.94 5.95
CA LYS A 114 3.69 -12.48 6.05
C LYS A 114 2.67 -11.54 5.41
N ILE A 115 2.78 -10.23 5.63
CA ILE A 115 1.85 -9.24 5.07
C ILE A 115 2.01 -9.18 3.55
N ILE A 116 3.24 -9.13 3.03
CA ILE A 116 3.48 -9.10 1.59
C ILE A 116 3.00 -10.39 0.93
N LEU A 117 3.35 -11.55 1.48
CA LEU A 117 2.89 -12.85 0.96
C LEU A 117 1.36 -12.94 0.90
N SER A 118 0.68 -12.52 1.96
CA SER A 118 -0.80 -12.53 2.00
C SER A 118 -1.43 -11.66 0.91
N GLU A 119 -0.85 -10.47 0.62
CA GLU A 119 -1.34 -9.60 -0.45
C GLU A 119 -1.00 -10.15 -1.84
N GLU A 120 0.19 -10.77 -2.03
CA GLU A 120 0.58 -11.46 -3.26
C GLU A 120 -0.35 -12.63 -3.58
N GLU A 121 -0.61 -13.50 -2.61
CA GLU A 121 -1.51 -14.65 -2.77
C GLU A 121 -2.96 -14.21 -3.05
N SER A 122 -3.42 -13.18 -2.35
CA SER A 122 -4.75 -12.62 -2.56
C SER A 122 -4.91 -12.05 -3.96
N PHE A 123 -3.92 -11.29 -4.44
CA PHE A 123 -3.92 -10.71 -5.78
C PHE A 123 -3.64 -11.76 -6.85
N GLY A 124 -2.76 -12.73 -6.56
CA GLY A 124 -2.45 -13.85 -7.46
C GLY A 124 -3.68 -14.67 -7.89
N LYS A 125 -4.69 -14.75 -7.01
CA LYS A 125 -5.97 -15.43 -7.33
C LYS A 125 -6.82 -14.68 -8.36
N THR A 126 -6.64 -13.39 -8.50
CA THR A 126 -7.49 -12.52 -9.34
C THR A 126 -6.74 -11.89 -10.51
N ILE A 127 -5.40 -11.84 -10.48
CA ILE A 127 -4.61 -11.15 -11.50
C ILE A 127 -4.83 -11.75 -12.89
N ASP A 128 -4.78 -13.07 -13.02
CA ASP A 128 -4.89 -13.73 -14.30
C ASP A 128 -6.30 -13.55 -14.89
N ALA A 129 -7.34 -13.68 -14.07
CA ALA A 129 -8.72 -13.41 -14.46
C ALA A 129 -8.95 -11.93 -14.81
N GLY A 130 -8.34 -11.01 -14.05
CA GLY A 130 -8.42 -9.58 -14.32
C GLY A 130 -7.71 -9.17 -15.61
N LEU A 131 -6.54 -9.74 -15.92
CA LEU A 131 -5.83 -9.52 -17.18
C LEU A 131 -6.64 -10.08 -18.37
N ALA A 132 -7.19 -11.28 -18.26
CA ALA A 132 -8.04 -11.86 -19.30
C ALA A 132 -9.29 -10.99 -19.56
N MET A 133 -9.93 -10.49 -18.50
CA MET A 133 -11.08 -9.59 -18.63
C MET A 133 -10.69 -8.25 -19.26
N LEU A 134 -9.55 -7.69 -18.89
CA LEU A 134 -9.04 -6.45 -19.49
C LEU A 134 -8.77 -6.66 -21.01
N ASP A 135 -8.13 -7.75 -21.39
CA ASP A 135 -7.88 -8.07 -22.81
C ASP A 135 -9.20 -8.29 -23.58
N GLU A 136 -10.21 -8.91 -22.95
CA GLU A 136 -11.54 -9.04 -23.54
C GLU A 136 -12.19 -7.67 -23.78
N TYR A 137 -12.12 -6.76 -22.81
CA TYR A 137 -12.67 -5.40 -22.97
C TYR A 137 -11.91 -4.61 -24.03
N ILE A 138 -10.58 -4.71 -24.09
CA ILE A 138 -9.77 -4.06 -25.12
C ILE A 138 -10.15 -4.60 -26.51
N SER A 139 -10.38 -5.90 -26.64
CA SER A 139 -10.76 -6.51 -27.95
C SER A 139 -12.12 -6.03 -28.49
N LYS A 140 -13.00 -5.56 -27.60
CA LYS A 140 -14.33 -5.04 -27.92
C LYS A 140 -14.38 -3.52 -27.98
N LEU A 141 -13.27 -2.86 -27.71
CA LEU A 141 -13.20 -1.41 -27.63
C LEU A 141 -13.36 -0.80 -29.04
N ASP A 142 -14.31 0.12 -29.17
CA ASP A 142 -14.46 0.96 -30.35
C ASP A 142 -13.84 2.34 -30.05
N GLY A 143 -12.67 2.59 -30.64
CA GLY A 143 -11.89 3.80 -30.37
C GLY A 143 -10.71 3.58 -29.42
N ASN A 144 -10.26 4.65 -28.75
CA ASN A 144 -9.08 4.64 -27.89
C ASN A 144 -9.35 5.11 -26.44
N VAL A 145 -10.62 5.15 -26.03
CA VAL A 145 -11.01 5.52 -24.66
C VAL A 145 -11.66 4.35 -23.97
N PHE A 146 -10.99 3.80 -22.97
CA PHE A 146 -11.50 2.69 -22.16
C PHE A 146 -12.57 3.19 -21.19
N SER A 147 -13.67 2.45 -21.09
CA SER A 147 -14.82 2.80 -20.26
C SER A 147 -14.45 2.89 -18.77
N GLY A 148 -14.84 4.00 -18.10
CA GLY A 148 -14.70 4.13 -16.67
C GLY A 148 -15.53 3.13 -15.88
N GLU A 149 -16.61 2.58 -16.43
CA GLU A 149 -17.42 1.52 -15.83
C GLU A 149 -16.65 0.19 -15.81
N ASP A 150 -16.00 -0.16 -16.92
CA ASP A 150 -15.19 -1.37 -17.01
C ASP A 150 -13.94 -1.27 -16.14
N ALA A 151 -13.30 -0.10 -16.11
CA ALA A 151 -12.18 0.15 -15.20
C ALA A 151 -12.62 0.04 -13.72
N PHE A 152 -13.81 0.54 -13.37
CA PHE A 152 -14.36 0.40 -12.03
C PHE A 152 -14.65 -1.07 -11.69
N LYS A 153 -15.21 -1.84 -12.62
CA LYS A 153 -15.48 -3.28 -12.44
C LYS A 153 -14.19 -4.07 -12.24
N LEU A 154 -13.14 -3.77 -12.99
CA LEU A 154 -11.81 -4.36 -12.78
C LEU A 154 -11.27 -4.05 -11.38
N ASN A 155 -11.46 -2.81 -10.91
CA ASN A 155 -11.03 -2.39 -9.59
C ASN A 155 -11.82 -3.09 -8.47
N ASP A 156 -13.14 -3.11 -8.58
CA ASP A 156 -14.04 -3.62 -7.54
C ASP A 156 -14.03 -5.16 -7.45
N THR A 157 -14.04 -5.85 -8.59
CA THR A 157 -14.17 -7.31 -8.65
C THR A 157 -12.81 -8.02 -8.60
N PHE A 158 -11.83 -7.54 -9.35
CA PHE A 158 -10.52 -8.20 -9.47
C PHE A 158 -9.43 -7.50 -8.64
N GLY A 159 -9.76 -6.38 -8.02
CA GLY A 159 -8.80 -5.63 -7.23
C GLY A 159 -7.68 -4.99 -8.05
N PHE A 160 -7.92 -4.71 -9.34
CA PHE A 160 -7.00 -3.96 -10.18
C PHE A 160 -7.08 -2.48 -9.82
N PRO A 161 -6.04 -1.86 -9.25
CA PRO A 161 -6.03 -0.41 -9.05
C PRO A 161 -6.12 0.30 -10.40
N LEU A 162 -6.79 1.47 -10.43
CA LEU A 162 -6.94 2.24 -11.67
C LEU A 162 -5.59 2.52 -12.34
N ASP A 163 -4.56 2.85 -11.55
CA ASP A 163 -3.23 3.12 -12.09
C ASP A 163 -2.62 1.90 -12.78
N LEU A 164 -2.85 0.69 -12.26
CA LEU A 164 -2.41 -0.53 -12.92
C LEU A 164 -3.14 -0.75 -14.25
N THR A 165 -4.44 -0.49 -14.29
CA THR A 165 -5.24 -0.54 -15.52
C THR A 165 -4.72 0.51 -16.52
N LYS A 166 -4.44 1.73 -16.08
CA LYS A 166 -3.88 2.80 -16.92
C LYS A 166 -2.52 2.42 -17.49
N ASP A 167 -1.58 1.93 -16.66
CA ASP A 167 -0.26 1.51 -17.11
C ASP A 167 -0.36 0.51 -18.29
N ILE A 168 -1.28 -0.46 -18.18
CA ILE A 168 -1.46 -1.48 -19.22
C ILE A 168 -2.08 -0.88 -20.50
N LEU A 169 -3.03 0.03 -20.35
CA LEU A 169 -3.74 0.66 -21.46
C LEU A 169 -2.84 1.69 -22.19
N GLU A 170 -2.01 2.43 -21.46
CA GLU A 170 -1.04 3.38 -22.02
C GLU A 170 0.00 2.67 -22.93
N GLU A 171 0.45 1.46 -22.57
CA GLU A 171 1.30 0.62 -23.42
C GLU A 171 0.67 0.32 -24.80
N LYS A 172 -0.66 0.37 -24.87
CA LYS A 172 -1.46 0.14 -26.09
C LYS A 172 -1.99 1.43 -26.73
N GLY A 173 -1.64 2.60 -26.20
CA GLY A 173 -2.12 3.92 -26.67
C GLY A 173 -3.59 4.20 -26.35
N ILE A 174 -4.14 3.53 -25.32
CA ILE A 174 -5.53 3.67 -24.88
C ILE A 174 -5.58 4.54 -23.62
N THR A 175 -6.51 5.48 -23.55
CA THR A 175 -6.79 6.30 -22.38
C THR A 175 -7.99 5.76 -21.62
N VAL A 176 -8.20 6.23 -20.36
CA VAL A 176 -9.32 5.80 -19.50
C VAL A 176 -10.25 6.98 -19.22
N ASP A 177 -11.56 6.75 -19.21
CA ASP A 177 -12.54 7.71 -18.70
C ASP A 177 -12.47 7.73 -17.16
N GLU A 178 -11.53 8.54 -16.64
CA GLU A 178 -11.29 8.68 -15.21
C GLU A 178 -12.44 9.38 -14.48
N ASP A 179 -13.15 10.28 -15.14
CA ASP A 179 -14.27 11.02 -14.53
C ASP A 179 -15.40 10.06 -14.17
N LYS A 180 -15.75 9.17 -15.09
CA LYS A 180 -16.78 8.15 -14.85
C LYS A 180 -16.32 7.16 -13.77
N PHE A 181 -15.06 6.70 -13.81
CA PHE A 181 -14.48 5.83 -12.78
C PHE A 181 -14.59 6.48 -11.38
N ASN A 182 -14.15 7.74 -11.26
CA ASN A 182 -14.16 8.46 -9.99
C ASN A 182 -15.57 8.71 -9.46
N ALA A 183 -16.55 8.98 -10.34
CA ALA A 183 -17.94 9.10 -9.97
C ALA A 183 -18.51 7.81 -9.36
N LEU A 184 -18.22 6.65 -9.97
CA LEU A 184 -18.64 5.34 -9.47
C LEU A 184 -17.96 4.99 -8.13
N LEU A 185 -16.67 5.27 -8.01
CA LEU A 185 -15.91 5.07 -6.77
C LEU A 185 -16.45 5.95 -5.63
N ALA A 186 -16.83 7.20 -5.93
CA ALA A 186 -17.44 8.10 -4.96
C ALA A 186 -18.82 7.60 -4.51
N ALA A 187 -19.63 7.11 -5.44
CA ALA A 187 -20.96 6.52 -5.14
C ALA A 187 -20.81 5.28 -4.24
N GLN A 188 -19.88 4.38 -4.55
CA GLN A 188 -19.60 3.19 -3.72
C GLN A 188 -19.18 3.59 -2.29
N LYS A 189 -18.26 4.57 -2.16
CA LYS A 189 -17.83 5.09 -0.85
C LYS A 189 -18.99 5.72 -0.07
N ALA A 190 -19.89 6.42 -0.74
CA ALA A 190 -21.08 7.02 -0.11
C ALA A 190 -22.03 5.93 0.42
N THR A 191 -22.31 4.90 -0.38
CA THR A 191 -23.12 3.75 0.02
C THR A 191 -22.51 3.02 1.22
N ALA A 192 -21.19 2.76 1.19
CA ALA A 192 -20.49 2.11 2.30
C ALA A 192 -20.49 2.96 3.59
N ARG A 193 -20.44 4.30 3.48
CA ARG A 193 -20.58 5.22 4.63
C ARG A 193 -21.99 5.21 5.18
N ALA A 194 -23.02 5.22 4.32
CA ALA A 194 -24.41 5.15 4.74
C ALA A 194 -24.69 3.85 5.51
N ALA A 195 -24.26 2.71 4.96
CA ALA A 195 -24.40 1.40 5.62
C ALA A 195 -23.68 1.33 6.98
N ARG A 196 -22.52 2.02 7.14
CA ARG A 196 -21.85 2.11 8.44
C ARG A 196 -22.59 2.95 9.46
N LYS A 197 -23.24 4.04 9.02
CA LYS A 197 -24.09 4.87 9.90
C LYS A 197 -25.27 4.06 10.42
N ASP A 198 -25.94 3.32 9.55
CA ASP A 198 -27.06 2.46 9.93
C ASP A 198 -26.64 1.32 10.86
N ALA A 199 -25.39 0.86 10.79
CA ALA A 199 -24.83 -0.18 11.64
C ALA A 199 -24.31 0.33 13.01
N GLY A 200 -24.55 1.59 13.38
CA GLY A 200 -24.17 2.15 14.69
C GLY A 200 -22.67 2.39 14.88
N ALA A 201 -21.85 2.36 13.82
CA ALA A 201 -20.41 2.60 13.89
C ALA A 201 -20.02 4.08 14.11
N ASP A 202 -21.00 4.98 14.23
CA ASP A 202 -20.80 6.41 14.55
C ASP A 202 -20.78 6.71 16.07
N ALA A 203 -20.72 5.69 16.92
CA ALA A 203 -20.63 5.89 18.38
C ALA A 203 -19.42 6.75 18.82
N TRP A 204 -18.42 6.89 17.97
CA TRP A 204 -17.24 7.72 18.23
C TRP A 204 -17.34 9.18 17.79
N LYS A 205 -18.39 9.56 17.06
CA LYS A 205 -18.62 10.96 16.63
C LYS A 205 -19.69 11.69 17.43
N GLY A 206 -20.31 11.05 18.40
CA GLY A 206 -21.56 11.46 18.99
C GLY A 206 -21.49 12.45 20.14
N ASN A 207 -20.40 12.60 20.86
CA ASN A 207 -20.36 13.56 21.97
C ASN A 207 -19.08 14.38 21.92
N SER A 208 -19.18 15.58 21.39
CA SER A 208 -18.17 16.61 21.64
C SER A 208 -18.23 16.98 23.13
N VAL A 209 -17.50 16.25 23.96
CA VAL A 209 -17.32 16.64 25.35
C VAL A 209 -16.62 17.99 25.36
N LYS A 210 -17.27 19.00 25.89
CA LYS A 210 -16.64 20.31 26.07
C LYS A 210 -15.62 20.20 27.19
N ILE A 211 -14.37 19.98 26.81
CA ILE A 211 -13.25 20.03 27.73
C ILE A 211 -12.86 21.50 27.86
N ASN A 212 -12.93 22.05 29.09
CA ASN A 212 -12.54 23.42 29.36
C ASN A 212 -11.01 23.47 29.56
N ALA A 213 -10.26 23.27 28.45
CA ALA A 213 -8.82 23.31 28.42
C ALA A 213 -8.33 24.26 27.30
N SER A 214 -7.24 24.92 27.54
CA SER A 214 -6.53 25.68 26.51
C SER A 214 -5.99 24.75 25.43
N ALA A 215 -5.67 25.29 24.25
CA ALA A 215 -5.04 24.53 23.19
C ALA A 215 -3.72 23.88 23.69
N THR A 216 -3.44 22.68 23.21
CA THR A 216 -2.19 21.98 23.46
C THR A 216 -1.14 22.46 22.48
N ASP A 217 0.05 22.82 22.99
CA ASP A 217 1.18 23.16 22.14
C ASP A 217 1.87 21.87 21.66
N PHE A 218 1.96 21.73 20.35
CA PHE A 218 2.64 20.59 19.74
C PHE A 218 4.13 20.85 19.59
N VAL A 219 4.95 20.12 20.33
CA VAL A 219 6.42 20.26 20.34
C VAL A 219 7.17 19.23 19.48
N GLY A 220 6.46 18.29 18.87
CA GLY A 220 7.05 17.16 18.15
C GLY A 220 7.83 17.49 16.86
N TYR A 221 7.89 18.78 16.46
CA TYR A 221 8.80 19.21 15.40
C TYR A 221 10.22 19.51 15.89
N THR A 222 10.40 19.75 17.18
CA THR A 222 11.69 20.10 17.79
C THR A 222 12.16 19.06 18.79
N ASP A 223 11.23 18.40 19.50
CA ASP A 223 11.53 17.52 20.61
C ASP A 223 10.86 16.15 20.42
N PHE A 224 11.62 15.07 20.68
CA PHE A 224 11.11 13.70 20.59
C PHE A 224 10.37 13.23 21.85
N ALA A 225 10.47 13.97 22.93
CA ALA A 225 9.79 13.70 24.20
C ALA A 225 9.50 15.00 24.94
N CYS A 226 8.36 15.08 25.61
CA CYS A 226 8.04 16.18 26.52
C CYS A 226 7.22 15.67 27.70
N ASP A 227 7.34 16.35 28.83
CA ASP A 227 6.47 16.12 29.97
C ASP A 227 5.09 16.75 29.69
N ALA A 228 4.03 15.97 29.86
CA ALA A 228 2.67 16.43 29.66
C ALA A 228 1.77 16.03 30.83
N LYS A 229 0.79 16.89 31.16
CA LYS A 229 -0.22 16.61 32.15
C LYS A 229 -1.52 16.19 31.50
N VAL A 230 -2.09 15.05 31.93
CA VAL A 230 -3.45 14.64 31.51
C VAL A 230 -4.44 15.62 32.12
N LEU A 231 -5.20 16.33 31.28
CA LEU A 231 -6.19 17.32 31.69
C LEU A 231 -7.59 16.75 31.79
N ALA A 232 -7.92 15.74 30.99
CA ALA A 232 -9.23 15.09 30.99
C ALA A 232 -9.13 13.67 30.44
N ILE A 233 -9.93 12.77 30.95
CA ILE A 233 -10.14 11.41 30.41
C ILE A 233 -11.62 11.28 30.09
N VAL A 234 -11.94 10.77 28.91
CA VAL A 234 -13.31 10.58 28.44
C VAL A 234 -13.57 9.10 28.23
N ASN A 235 -14.63 8.55 28.80
CA ASN A 235 -15.04 7.15 28.58
C ASN A 235 -15.69 6.93 27.19
N ALA A 236 -16.01 5.68 26.87
CA ALA A 236 -16.66 5.32 25.60
C ALA A 236 -18.05 5.97 25.41
N ASP A 237 -18.71 6.33 26.49
CA ASP A 237 -20.04 6.96 26.49
C ASP A 237 -19.96 8.49 26.34
N GLY A 238 -18.74 9.05 26.28
CA GLY A 238 -18.51 10.48 26.14
C GLY A 238 -18.59 11.26 27.45
N GLU A 239 -18.44 10.61 28.59
CA GLU A 239 -18.47 11.23 29.91
C GLU A 239 -17.03 11.47 30.43
N LEU A 240 -16.84 12.60 31.12
CA LEU A 240 -15.60 12.88 31.83
C LEU A 240 -15.47 11.95 33.03
N VAL A 241 -14.33 11.26 33.13
CA VAL A 241 -14.04 10.35 34.24
C VAL A 241 -12.68 10.67 34.85
N ASP A 242 -12.56 10.49 36.16
CA ASP A 242 -11.32 10.77 36.90
C ASP A 242 -10.29 9.62 36.73
N LEU A 243 -10.75 8.40 36.39
CA LEU A 243 -9.94 7.21 36.21
C LEU A 243 -10.48 6.37 35.05
N SER A 244 -9.63 5.94 34.15
CA SER A 244 -9.97 4.97 33.13
C SER A 244 -10.09 3.58 33.77
N LEU A 245 -11.27 2.93 33.62
CA LEU A 245 -11.48 1.53 34.00
C LEU A 245 -10.83 0.53 33.01
N ILE A 246 -10.35 1.01 31.88
CA ILE A 246 -9.49 0.22 30.99
C ILE A 246 -8.09 0.30 31.57
N HIS A 247 -7.50 -0.85 31.87
CA HIS A 247 -6.14 -0.95 32.37
C HIS A 247 -5.25 0.13 31.75
N ILE A 248 -4.61 0.91 32.61
CA ILE A 248 -3.47 1.71 32.21
C ILE A 248 -2.36 0.70 31.89
N SER A 249 -2.43 0.12 30.68
CA SER A 249 -1.24 -0.43 30.06
C SER A 249 -0.28 0.76 29.95
N GLU A 250 0.96 0.55 30.33
CA GLU A 250 2.03 1.53 30.23
C GLU A 250 1.89 2.35 28.95
N PRO A 251 2.19 3.65 28.96
CA PRO A 251 2.15 4.47 27.78
C PRO A 251 2.99 3.78 26.71
N THR A 252 2.34 3.20 25.73
CA THR A 252 3.03 2.64 24.57
C THR A 252 3.80 3.79 23.95
N ARG A 253 5.11 3.79 24.14
CA ARG A 253 6.02 4.62 23.35
C ARG A 253 5.72 4.29 21.89
N ARG A 254 4.98 5.15 21.23
CA ARG A 254 4.98 5.21 19.79
C ARG A 254 6.27 5.92 19.40
N SER A 255 7.30 5.13 19.20
CA SER A 255 8.46 5.53 18.43
C SER A 255 8.06 5.79 16.98
#